data_b5851bcb063e94199909cf51037e46d2
#
_entry.id   b5851bcb063e94199909cf51037e46d2
#
_cell.length_a   1.000
_cell.length_b   1.000
_cell.length_c   1.000
_cell.angle_alpha   90.00
_cell.angle_beta   90.00
_cell.angle_gamma   90.00
#
_symmetry.space_group_name_H-M   'P 1'
#
loop_
_entity.id
_entity.type
_entity.pdbx_description
1 polymer ?
#
loop_
_entity_poly.entity_id
_entity_poly.type
_entity_poly.pdbx_seq_one_letter_code
_entity_poly.pdbx_strand_id
1 'polypeptide(L)'
;MVAVLTVIAIVAGAALAYVNKVTAPQIEQINADNLAAGIKAVMGSDDIQVAEPQEIDGFTSYAITAADGSALGTAVVTVSNGFGGPLKVLVGFDTEGSIKGYTVLEHSETPGLGAKAGEWFQDKIIGLNPGKCNFTVSKEGGDVDAITASTITSRAFLLAIHNAYDKIIAGQDASTGATEKCDKPCCKDGKGECCKDSTACEECEGKECENKD
;
A
#
# COMPACT_ATOMS: atom_id res chain seq x y z
N MET A 1 -23.34 21.70 41.14
CA MET A 1 -23.02 21.80 39.69
C MET A 1 -22.12 20.65 39.23
N VAL A 2 -20.92 20.43 39.85
CA VAL A 2 -19.98 19.37 39.47
C VAL A 2 -20.63 17.97 39.50
N ALA A 3 -21.34 17.60 40.57
CA ALA A 3 -21.97 16.29 40.68
C ALA A 3 -22.98 15.98 39.58
N VAL A 4 -23.75 16.96 39.13
CA VAL A 4 -24.71 16.78 38.03
C VAL A 4 -24.01 16.53 36.72
N LEU A 5 -22.96 17.30 36.42
CA LEU A 5 -22.15 17.10 35.20
C LEU A 5 -21.48 15.74 35.20
N THR A 6 -20.96 15.28 36.33
CA THR A 6 -20.32 13.96 36.45
C THR A 6 -21.33 12.83 36.17
N VAL A 7 -22.54 12.92 36.73
CA VAL A 7 -23.60 11.91 36.50
C VAL A 7 -23.97 11.87 35.00
N ILE A 8 -24.16 13.03 34.37
CA ILE A 8 -24.49 13.10 32.94
C ILE A 8 -23.35 12.48 32.11
N ALA A 9 -22.08 12.78 32.41
CA ALA A 9 -20.94 12.23 31.71
C ALA A 9 -20.85 10.70 31.85
N ILE A 10 -21.10 10.16 33.05
CA ILE A 10 -21.10 8.71 33.28
C ILE A 10 -22.22 8.04 32.47
N VAL A 11 -23.44 8.59 32.51
CA VAL A 11 -24.56 8.03 31.75
C VAL A 11 -24.32 8.06 30.25
N ALA A 12 -23.81 9.18 29.73
CA ALA A 12 -23.48 9.30 28.31
C ALA A 12 -22.36 8.35 27.91
N GLY A 13 -21.31 8.23 28.74
CA GLY A 13 -20.20 7.30 28.48
C GLY A 13 -20.64 5.83 28.50
N ALA A 14 -21.50 5.47 29.47
CA ALA A 14 -22.05 4.12 29.54
C ALA A 14 -22.94 3.78 28.34
N ALA A 15 -23.78 4.72 27.89
CA ALA A 15 -24.62 4.55 26.72
C ALA A 15 -23.78 4.36 25.44
N LEU A 16 -22.75 5.18 25.23
CA LEU A 16 -21.84 5.04 24.08
C LEU A 16 -21.07 3.71 24.12
N ALA A 17 -20.57 3.31 25.29
CA ALA A 17 -19.87 2.04 25.46
C ALA A 17 -20.77 0.83 25.15
N TYR A 18 -22.03 0.90 25.57
CA TYR A 18 -23.02 -0.14 25.31
C TYR A 18 -23.31 -0.27 23.81
N VAL A 19 -23.58 0.86 23.13
CA VAL A 19 -23.82 0.88 21.67
C VAL A 19 -22.62 0.32 20.93
N ASN A 20 -21.41 0.79 21.26
CA ASN A 20 -20.18 0.31 20.64
C ASN A 20 -20.00 -1.22 20.82
N LYS A 21 -20.25 -1.76 22.01
CA LYS A 21 -20.13 -3.20 22.28
C LYS A 21 -21.11 -4.04 21.45
N VAL A 22 -22.31 -3.53 21.19
CA VAL A 22 -23.31 -4.24 20.37
C VAL A 22 -22.99 -4.13 18.89
N THR A 23 -22.43 -2.99 18.45
CA THR A 23 -22.19 -2.72 17.04
C THR A 23 -20.84 -3.26 16.54
N ALA A 24 -19.82 -3.35 17.39
CA ALA A 24 -18.48 -3.80 17.02
C ALA A 24 -18.45 -5.14 16.27
N PRO A 25 -19.13 -6.22 16.74
CA PRO A 25 -19.07 -7.49 16.03
C PRO A 25 -19.72 -7.45 14.65
N GLN A 26 -20.72 -6.61 14.44
CA GLN A 26 -21.34 -6.42 13.12
C GLN A 26 -20.41 -5.66 12.19
N ILE A 27 -19.68 -4.66 12.68
CA ILE A 27 -18.69 -3.91 11.91
C ILE A 27 -17.56 -4.83 11.47
N GLU A 28 -17.06 -5.70 12.36
CA GLU A 28 -16.01 -6.67 12.02
C GLU A 28 -16.47 -7.64 10.92
N GLN A 29 -17.69 -8.15 10.98
CA GLN A 29 -18.24 -9.02 9.94
C GLN A 29 -18.36 -8.31 8.59
N ILE A 30 -18.92 -7.11 8.57
CA ILE A 30 -19.05 -6.30 7.35
C ILE A 30 -17.67 -5.98 6.75
N ASN A 31 -16.69 -5.67 7.58
CA ASN A 31 -15.33 -5.40 7.11
C ASN A 31 -14.68 -6.65 6.50
N ALA A 32 -14.89 -7.83 7.10
CA ALA A 32 -14.41 -9.10 6.55
C ALA A 32 -15.10 -9.43 5.22
N ASP A 33 -16.41 -9.24 5.12
CA ASP A 33 -17.17 -9.45 3.89
C ASP A 33 -16.76 -8.49 2.77
N ASN A 34 -16.57 -7.21 3.11
CA ASN A 34 -16.10 -6.18 2.18
C ASN A 34 -14.68 -6.49 1.69
N LEU A 35 -13.79 -6.97 2.57
CA LEU A 35 -12.45 -7.39 2.21
C LEU A 35 -12.48 -8.57 1.24
N ALA A 36 -13.27 -9.61 1.55
CA ALA A 36 -13.39 -10.79 0.68
C ALA A 36 -13.96 -10.43 -0.69
N ALA A 37 -15.01 -9.60 -0.72
CA ALA A 37 -15.60 -9.09 -1.96
C ALA A 37 -14.59 -8.22 -2.73
N GLY A 38 -13.86 -7.37 -2.02
CA GLY A 38 -12.82 -6.52 -2.59
C GLY A 38 -11.70 -7.32 -3.24
N ILE A 39 -11.20 -8.38 -2.59
CA ILE A 39 -10.16 -9.25 -3.15
C ILE A 39 -10.64 -9.89 -4.46
N LYS A 40 -11.86 -10.39 -4.52
CA LYS A 40 -12.44 -10.96 -5.74
C LYS A 40 -12.54 -9.92 -6.86
N ALA A 41 -13.04 -8.74 -6.54
CA ALA A 41 -13.17 -7.64 -7.51
C ALA A 41 -11.81 -7.19 -8.07
N VAL A 42 -10.80 -7.08 -7.21
CA VAL A 42 -9.46 -6.63 -7.57
C VAL A 42 -8.70 -7.67 -8.41
N MET A 43 -8.88 -8.95 -8.11
CA MET A 43 -8.23 -10.05 -8.84
C MET A 43 -8.98 -10.45 -10.11
N GLY A 44 -10.25 -10.03 -10.26
CA GLY A 44 -11.07 -10.31 -11.45
C GLY A 44 -11.43 -11.78 -11.63
N SER A 45 -11.47 -12.55 -10.54
CA SER A 45 -11.79 -13.98 -10.54
C SER A 45 -12.64 -14.34 -9.34
N ASP A 46 -13.69 -15.12 -9.56
CA ASP A 46 -14.59 -15.59 -8.50
C ASP A 46 -14.06 -16.85 -7.79
N ASP A 47 -13.35 -17.70 -8.53
CA ASP A 47 -12.78 -18.97 -8.04
C ASP A 47 -11.34 -18.78 -7.56
N ILE A 48 -11.18 -18.09 -6.43
CA ILE A 48 -9.88 -17.83 -5.81
C ILE A 48 -9.79 -18.47 -4.43
N GLN A 49 -8.61 -18.95 -4.09
CA GLN A 49 -8.23 -19.31 -2.74
C GLN A 49 -7.35 -18.23 -2.16
N VAL A 50 -7.76 -17.70 -1.01
CA VAL A 50 -7.04 -16.66 -0.28
C VAL A 50 -6.27 -17.33 0.84
N ALA A 51 -4.95 -17.17 0.85
CA ALA A 51 -4.11 -17.70 1.93
C ALA A 51 -4.31 -16.88 3.23
N GLU A 52 -3.78 -17.39 4.33
CA GLU A 52 -3.80 -16.66 5.60
C GLU A 52 -3.10 -15.30 5.49
N PRO A 53 -3.62 -14.27 6.16
CA PRO A 53 -3.04 -12.94 6.14
C PRO A 53 -1.63 -12.95 6.74
N GLN A 54 -0.71 -12.29 6.06
CA GLN A 54 0.64 -12.02 6.55
C GLN A 54 0.79 -10.53 6.83
N GLU A 55 1.14 -10.18 8.05
CA GLU A 55 1.44 -8.80 8.43
C GLU A 55 2.95 -8.54 8.30
N ILE A 56 3.31 -7.61 7.44
CA ILE A 56 4.68 -7.16 7.21
C ILE A 56 4.72 -5.64 7.30
N ASP A 57 5.44 -5.09 8.26
CA ASP A 57 5.64 -3.63 8.44
C ASP A 57 4.35 -2.80 8.48
N GLY A 58 3.25 -3.37 9.00
CA GLY A 58 1.94 -2.69 9.07
C GLY A 58 1.09 -2.80 7.79
N PHE A 59 1.55 -3.58 6.81
CA PHE A 59 0.77 -4.00 5.65
C PHE A 59 0.23 -5.40 5.88
N THR A 60 -1.02 -5.65 5.46
CA THR A 60 -1.60 -6.98 5.47
C THR A 60 -1.63 -7.53 4.04
N SER A 61 -0.87 -8.58 3.77
CA SER A 61 -0.79 -9.22 2.47
C SER A 61 -1.51 -10.56 2.46
N TYR A 62 -2.16 -10.84 1.34
CA TYR A 62 -2.89 -12.09 1.06
C TYR A 62 -2.33 -12.68 -0.23
N ALA A 63 -1.69 -13.83 -0.16
CA ALA A 63 -1.32 -14.57 -1.36
C ALA A 63 -2.58 -15.20 -1.98
N ILE A 64 -2.76 -15.02 -3.28
CA ILE A 64 -3.95 -15.44 -4.00
C ILE A 64 -3.59 -16.50 -5.03
N THR A 65 -4.26 -17.64 -4.92
CA THR A 65 -4.13 -18.76 -5.86
C THR A 65 -5.46 -19.04 -6.54
N ALA A 66 -5.41 -19.48 -7.78
CA ALA A 66 -6.59 -19.99 -8.47
C ALA A 66 -7.01 -21.35 -7.91
N ALA A 67 -8.19 -21.81 -8.28
CA ALA A 67 -8.71 -23.12 -7.88
C ALA A 67 -7.83 -24.31 -8.35
N ASP A 68 -7.03 -24.10 -9.41
CA ASP A 68 -6.06 -25.06 -9.94
C ASP A 68 -4.71 -25.05 -9.21
N GLY A 69 -4.54 -24.19 -8.20
CA GLY A 69 -3.33 -24.03 -7.42
C GLY A 69 -2.28 -23.11 -8.05
N SER A 70 -2.55 -22.50 -9.21
CA SER A 70 -1.65 -21.53 -9.83
C SER A 70 -1.67 -20.21 -9.03
N ALA A 71 -0.50 -19.58 -8.85
CA ALA A 71 -0.41 -18.28 -8.21
C ALA A 71 -0.97 -17.19 -9.14
N LEU A 72 -1.99 -16.47 -8.68
CA LEU A 72 -2.60 -15.35 -9.41
C LEU A 72 -1.96 -14.01 -9.08
N GLY A 73 -1.33 -13.90 -7.91
CA GLY A 73 -0.71 -12.69 -7.41
C GLY A 73 -0.90 -12.48 -5.92
N THR A 74 -0.73 -11.26 -5.48
CA THR A 74 -0.83 -10.87 -4.06
C THR A 74 -1.76 -9.67 -3.91
N ALA A 75 -2.72 -9.76 -2.99
CA ALA A 75 -3.53 -8.61 -2.59
C ALA A 75 -2.97 -8.01 -1.29
N VAL A 76 -2.79 -6.70 -1.25
CA VAL A 76 -2.21 -5.98 -0.11
C VAL A 76 -3.17 -4.91 0.38
N VAL A 77 -3.45 -4.94 1.68
CA VAL A 77 -4.16 -3.87 2.36
C VAL A 77 -3.14 -2.88 2.91
N THR A 78 -3.29 -1.63 2.53
CA THR A 78 -2.44 -0.53 2.97
C THR A 78 -3.27 0.62 3.53
N VAL A 79 -2.69 1.38 4.44
CA VAL A 79 -3.32 2.57 5.04
C VAL A 79 -2.38 3.75 4.88
N SER A 80 -2.93 4.87 4.41
CA SER A 80 -2.22 6.15 4.39
C SER A 80 -3.10 7.27 4.92
N ASN A 81 -2.51 8.41 5.24
CA ASN A 81 -3.26 9.58 5.68
C ASN A 81 -3.58 10.46 4.48
N GLY A 82 -4.85 10.50 4.10
CA GLY A 82 -5.38 11.42 3.11
C GLY A 82 -5.58 12.83 3.67
N PHE A 83 -6.46 13.62 3.02
CA PHE A 83 -6.79 14.97 3.50
C PHE A 83 -7.80 14.94 4.65
N GLY A 84 -8.84 14.11 4.56
CA GLY A 84 -9.90 14.02 5.57
C GLY A 84 -9.62 13.06 6.71
N GLY A 85 -8.61 12.20 6.56
CA GLY A 85 -8.27 11.17 7.55
C GLY A 85 -7.65 9.93 6.92
N PRO A 86 -7.69 8.78 7.61
CA PRO A 86 -7.13 7.55 7.10
C PRO A 86 -7.85 7.09 5.82
N LEU A 87 -7.06 6.66 4.85
CA LEU A 87 -7.46 6.08 3.59
C LEU A 87 -6.93 4.64 3.53
N LYS A 88 -7.84 3.67 3.60
CA LYS A 88 -7.51 2.24 3.56
C LYS A 88 -7.78 1.69 2.17
N VAL A 89 -6.76 1.21 1.51
CA VAL A 89 -6.78 0.74 0.13
C VAL A 89 -6.39 -0.72 0.08
N LEU A 90 -7.14 -1.51 -0.67
CA LEU A 90 -6.77 -2.84 -1.11
C LEU A 90 -6.26 -2.75 -2.53
N VAL A 91 -5.07 -3.23 -2.80
CA VAL A 91 -4.47 -3.28 -4.14
C VAL A 91 -4.05 -4.72 -4.45
N GLY A 92 -4.34 -5.18 -5.66
CA GLY A 92 -3.91 -6.48 -6.18
C GLY A 92 -2.78 -6.32 -7.16
N PHE A 93 -1.73 -7.08 -6.92
CA PHE A 93 -0.59 -7.20 -7.81
C PHE A 93 -0.61 -8.57 -8.47
N ASP A 94 -0.22 -8.67 -9.72
CA ASP A 94 0.05 -9.94 -10.37
C ASP A 94 1.43 -10.50 -9.94
N THR A 95 1.81 -11.64 -10.51
CA THR A 95 3.10 -12.28 -10.23
C THR A 95 4.31 -11.49 -10.75
N GLU A 96 4.09 -10.49 -11.63
CA GLU A 96 5.13 -9.59 -12.16
C GLU A 96 5.19 -8.25 -11.41
N GLY A 97 4.33 -8.06 -10.40
CA GLY A 97 4.21 -6.84 -9.62
C GLY A 97 3.43 -5.71 -10.33
N SER A 98 2.72 -6.01 -11.42
CA SER A 98 1.82 -5.04 -12.05
C SER A 98 0.49 -4.98 -11.33
N ILE A 99 -0.13 -3.81 -11.26
CA ILE A 99 -1.41 -3.60 -10.60
C ILE A 99 -2.54 -4.21 -11.44
N LYS A 100 -3.21 -5.25 -10.92
CA LYS A 100 -4.42 -5.84 -11.55
C LYS A 100 -5.66 -5.02 -11.29
N GLY A 101 -5.75 -4.45 -10.10
CA GLY A 101 -6.88 -3.65 -9.68
C GLY A 101 -6.68 -3.10 -8.28
N TYR A 102 -7.58 -2.25 -7.86
CA TYR A 102 -7.62 -1.75 -6.49
C TYR A 102 -9.06 -1.47 -6.06
N THR A 103 -9.27 -1.39 -4.77
CA THR A 103 -10.52 -0.88 -4.18
C THR A 103 -10.22 -0.11 -2.90
N VAL A 104 -10.99 0.93 -2.64
CA VAL A 104 -10.91 1.69 -1.40
C VAL A 104 -11.87 1.05 -0.40
N LEU A 105 -11.32 0.48 0.68
CA LEU A 105 -12.11 -0.19 1.72
C LEU A 105 -12.73 0.82 2.69
N GLU A 106 -11.95 1.85 3.07
CA GLU A 106 -12.39 2.85 4.04
C GLU A 106 -11.72 4.19 3.74
N HIS A 107 -12.46 5.28 3.87
CA HIS A 107 -11.92 6.62 3.74
C HIS A 107 -12.77 7.64 4.52
N SER A 108 -12.14 8.71 4.97
CA SER A 108 -12.79 9.87 5.60
C SER A 108 -12.73 11.11 4.72
N GLU A 109 -12.58 10.92 3.41
CA GLU A 109 -12.40 12.01 2.44
C GLU A 109 -13.70 12.75 2.12
N THR A 110 -13.56 14.00 1.67
CA THR A 110 -14.69 14.85 1.28
C THR A 110 -15.43 14.27 0.09
N PRO A 111 -16.78 14.07 0.18
CA PRO A 111 -17.60 13.63 -0.94
C PRO A 111 -17.43 14.54 -2.16
N GLY A 112 -17.31 13.92 -3.35
CA GLY A 112 -17.14 14.63 -4.62
C GLY A 112 -15.72 15.14 -4.92
N LEU A 113 -14.79 15.07 -3.95
CA LEU A 113 -13.37 15.40 -4.10
C LEU A 113 -12.51 14.14 -3.89
N GLY A 114 -11.91 13.97 -2.72
CA GLY A 114 -11.05 12.85 -2.39
C GLY A 114 -11.76 11.48 -2.42
N ALA A 115 -13.05 11.43 -2.12
CA ALA A 115 -13.87 10.22 -2.23
C ALA A 115 -13.88 9.59 -3.64
N LYS A 116 -13.59 10.38 -4.69
CA LYS A 116 -13.46 9.88 -6.07
C LYS A 116 -12.23 9.00 -6.29
N ALA A 117 -11.32 8.90 -5.35
CA ALA A 117 -10.12 8.05 -5.48
C ALA A 117 -10.48 6.58 -5.77
N GLY A 118 -11.65 6.11 -5.32
CA GLY A 118 -12.15 4.77 -5.61
C GLY A 118 -12.38 4.47 -7.09
N GLU A 119 -12.63 5.49 -7.90
CA GLU A 119 -12.96 5.33 -9.33
C GLU A 119 -11.93 6.01 -10.25
N TRP A 120 -11.39 7.17 -9.82
CA TRP A 120 -10.56 8.05 -10.64
C TRP A 120 -9.31 7.39 -11.22
N PHE A 121 -8.68 6.51 -10.46
CA PHE A 121 -7.41 5.90 -10.84
C PHE A 121 -7.56 4.58 -11.57
N GLN A 122 -8.77 4.01 -11.71
CA GLN A 122 -8.96 2.69 -12.32
C GLN A 122 -8.35 2.60 -13.72
N ASP A 123 -8.67 3.53 -14.61
CA ASP A 123 -8.15 3.53 -15.98
C ASP A 123 -6.69 4.03 -16.10
N LYS A 124 -6.11 4.52 -15.00
CA LYS A 124 -4.80 5.19 -15.02
C LYS A 124 -3.68 4.37 -14.43
N ILE A 125 -3.96 3.51 -13.47
CA ILE A 125 -2.93 2.76 -12.76
C ILE A 125 -3.00 1.25 -13.00
N ILE A 126 -4.14 0.72 -13.48
CA ILE A 126 -4.26 -0.71 -13.80
C ILE A 126 -3.29 -1.05 -14.93
N GLY A 127 -2.51 -2.12 -14.74
CA GLY A 127 -1.46 -2.55 -15.65
C GLY A 127 -0.11 -1.84 -15.46
N LEU A 128 -0.04 -0.78 -14.65
CA LEU A 128 1.24 -0.17 -14.31
C LEU A 128 1.97 -0.98 -13.24
N ASN A 129 3.29 -0.97 -13.32
CA ASN A 129 4.16 -1.54 -12.29
C ASN A 129 4.84 -0.38 -11.54
N PRO A 130 4.57 -0.19 -10.23
CA PRO A 130 5.12 0.92 -9.45
C PRO A 130 6.66 0.95 -9.41
N GLY A 131 7.33 -0.20 -9.61
CA GLY A 131 8.79 -0.27 -9.65
C GLY A 131 9.40 0.11 -11.00
N LYS A 132 8.58 0.20 -12.09
CA LYS A 132 9.07 0.49 -13.45
C LYS A 132 8.69 1.87 -13.95
N CYS A 133 7.77 2.58 -13.28
CA CYS A 133 7.30 3.91 -13.64
C CYS A 133 7.45 4.89 -12.48
N ASN A 134 7.42 6.20 -12.77
CA ASN A 134 7.41 7.22 -11.72
C ASN A 134 6.01 7.34 -11.13
N PHE A 135 5.71 6.49 -10.13
CA PHE A 135 4.38 6.32 -9.54
C PHE A 135 4.02 7.45 -8.57
N THR A 136 4.13 8.69 -9.08
CA THR A 136 3.79 9.93 -8.38
C THR A 136 2.84 10.78 -9.22
N VAL A 137 2.35 11.88 -8.65
CA VAL A 137 1.43 12.77 -9.37
C VAL A 137 2.17 13.57 -10.46
N SER A 138 1.54 13.76 -11.63
CA SER A 138 2.09 14.49 -12.78
C SER A 138 2.54 15.91 -12.46
N LYS A 139 1.93 16.58 -11.48
CA LYS A 139 2.38 17.89 -10.98
C LYS A 139 3.76 17.89 -10.33
N GLU A 140 4.26 16.73 -9.95
CA GLU A 140 5.57 16.51 -9.32
C GLU A 140 6.51 15.74 -10.23
N GLY A 141 6.18 15.66 -11.52
CA GLY A 141 6.97 14.97 -12.54
C GLY A 141 6.68 13.46 -12.63
N GLY A 142 5.60 12.98 -12.02
CA GLY A 142 5.15 11.60 -12.12
C GLY A 142 4.25 11.32 -13.32
N ASP A 143 3.91 10.05 -13.50
CA ASP A 143 3.15 9.54 -14.65
C ASP A 143 1.64 9.51 -14.41
N VAL A 144 1.15 9.82 -13.20
CA VAL A 144 -0.26 9.68 -12.83
C VAL A 144 -0.93 11.03 -12.59
N ASP A 145 -2.07 11.28 -13.23
CA ASP A 145 -2.83 12.51 -13.06
C ASP A 145 -3.58 12.55 -11.73
N ALA A 146 -3.34 13.62 -10.97
CA ALA A 146 -4.04 13.86 -9.72
C ALA A 146 -5.52 14.20 -9.93
N ILE A 147 -6.35 13.88 -8.93
CA ILE A 147 -7.72 14.35 -8.85
C ILE A 147 -7.71 15.87 -8.71
N THR A 148 -8.49 16.58 -9.55
CA THR A 148 -8.64 18.02 -9.48
C THR A 148 -9.13 18.44 -8.09
N ALA A 149 -8.46 19.42 -7.48
CA ALA A 149 -8.72 19.92 -6.13
C ALA A 149 -8.52 18.90 -4.98
N SER A 150 -7.94 17.72 -5.26
CA SER A 150 -7.64 16.69 -4.24
C SER A 150 -6.25 16.10 -4.40
N THR A 151 -5.25 16.95 -4.61
CA THR A 151 -3.86 16.51 -4.83
C THR A 151 -3.27 15.80 -3.60
N ILE A 152 -3.65 16.21 -2.38
CA ILE A 152 -3.16 15.58 -1.14
C ILE A 152 -3.65 14.13 -1.05
N THR A 153 -4.94 13.88 -1.28
CA THR A 153 -5.51 12.53 -1.32
C THR A 153 -4.89 11.69 -2.44
N SER A 154 -4.66 12.29 -3.62
CA SER A 154 -4.01 11.60 -4.75
C SER A 154 -2.60 11.16 -4.41
N ARG A 155 -1.79 12.02 -3.77
CA ARG A 155 -0.46 11.67 -3.28
C ARG A 155 -0.51 10.54 -2.25
N ALA A 156 -1.40 10.67 -1.26
CA ALA A 156 -1.56 9.68 -0.21
C ALA A 156 -1.93 8.31 -0.80
N PHE A 157 -2.82 8.28 -1.79
CA PHE A 157 -3.24 7.08 -2.49
C PHE A 157 -2.08 6.43 -3.26
N LEU A 158 -1.37 7.19 -4.09
CA LEU A 158 -0.24 6.67 -4.85
C LEU A 158 0.92 6.21 -3.95
N LEU A 159 1.23 6.98 -2.92
CA LEU A 159 2.24 6.62 -1.94
C LEU A 159 1.90 5.33 -1.19
N ALA A 160 0.62 5.13 -0.83
CA ALA A 160 0.16 3.90 -0.20
C ALA A 160 0.43 2.67 -1.05
N ILE A 161 0.11 2.75 -2.36
CA ILE A 161 0.32 1.66 -3.30
C ILE A 161 1.82 1.44 -3.57
N HIS A 162 2.60 2.50 -3.72
CA HIS A 162 4.04 2.40 -3.92
C HIS A 162 4.74 1.74 -2.73
N ASN A 163 4.42 2.16 -1.51
CA ASN A 163 4.95 1.55 -0.29
C ASN A 163 4.53 0.07 -0.15
N ALA A 164 3.29 -0.27 -0.53
CA ALA A 164 2.84 -1.66 -0.53
C ALA A 164 3.63 -2.51 -1.52
N TYR A 165 3.91 -1.97 -2.72
CA TYR A 165 4.76 -2.62 -3.71
C TYR A 165 6.18 -2.85 -3.18
N ASP A 166 6.84 -1.81 -2.68
CA ASP A 166 8.22 -1.88 -2.21
C ASP A 166 8.41 -2.88 -1.06
N LYS A 167 7.45 -2.89 -0.13
CA LYS A 167 7.55 -3.72 1.08
C LYS A 167 7.16 -5.17 0.86
N ILE A 168 6.17 -5.43 0.02
CA ILE A 168 5.61 -6.77 -0.15
C ILE A 168 6.14 -7.43 -1.42
N ILE A 169 6.14 -6.73 -2.57
CA ILE A 169 6.51 -7.33 -3.84
C ILE A 169 8.04 -7.28 -4.03
N ALA A 170 8.64 -6.09 -4.01
CA ALA A 170 10.09 -5.94 -4.16
C ALA A 170 10.86 -6.60 -3.00
N GLY A 171 10.28 -6.60 -1.77
CA GLY A 171 10.86 -7.28 -0.62
C GLY A 171 10.83 -8.81 -0.72
N GLN A 172 9.84 -9.40 -1.40
CA GLN A 172 9.78 -10.84 -1.66
C GLN A 172 10.80 -11.27 -2.71
N ASP A 173 11.01 -10.50 -3.74
CA ASP A 173 12.02 -10.77 -4.77
C ASP A 173 13.44 -10.79 -4.17
N ALA A 174 13.71 -9.94 -3.17
CA ALA A 174 14.96 -9.93 -2.43
C ALA A 174 15.14 -11.16 -1.51
N SER A 175 14.08 -11.85 -1.13
CA SER A 175 14.14 -13.05 -0.27
C SER A 175 14.30 -14.36 -1.05
N THR A 176 13.98 -14.36 -2.35
CA THR A 176 14.12 -15.53 -3.23
C THR A 176 15.42 -15.52 -4.05
N GLY A 177 16.06 -14.37 -4.17
CA GLY A 177 17.37 -14.21 -4.80
C GLY A 177 18.42 -13.87 -3.73
N ALA A 178 19.45 -14.70 -3.62
CA ALA A 178 20.58 -14.45 -2.73
C ALA A 178 20.88 -12.95 -2.62
N THR A 179 20.75 -12.41 -1.42
CA THR A 179 21.36 -11.15 -1.05
C THR A 179 22.88 -11.34 -1.22
N GLU A 180 23.39 -11.14 -2.40
CA GLU A 180 24.76 -10.74 -2.53
C GLU A 180 24.87 -9.37 -1.86
N LYS A 181 25.13 -9.41 -0.55
CA LYS A 181 25.68 -8.25 0.11
C LYS A 181 26.86 -7.83 -0.73
N CYS A 182 26.78 -6.64 -1.29
CA CYS A 182 27.93 -6.02 -1.92
C CYS A 182 28.97 -5.79 -0.81
N ASP A 183 29.78 -6.79 -0.51
CA ASP A 183 30.92 -6.72 0.43
C ASP A 183 32.14 -6.03 -0.20
N LYS A 184 31.91 -5.23 -1.27
CA LYS A 184 32.96 -4.41 -1.85
C LYS A 184 33.27 -3.24 -0.93
N PRO A 185 34.56 -2.96 -0.66
CA PRO A 185 34.99 -1.95 0.30
C PRO A 185 34.53 -0.52 -0.01
N CYS A 186 34.09 -0.22 -1.22
CA CYS A 186 33.53 1.07 -1.60
C CYS A 186 32.12 1.38 -1.02
N CYS A 187 31.42 0.38 -0.46
CA CYS A 187 30.10 0.59 0.14
C CYS A 187 30.14 0.81 1.67
N LYS A 188 31.33 0.85 2.30
CA LYS A 188 31.45 0.94 3.77
C LYS A 188 31.22 2.33 4.35
N ASP A 189 31.24 3.37 3.56
CA ASP A 189 31.20 4.76 4.07
C ASP A 189 29.85 5.47 3.96
N GLY A 190 28.75 4.73 3.75
CA GLY A 190 27.40 5.27 3.94
C GLY A 190 26.99 6.48 3.06
N LYS A 191 27.78 6.85 2.05
CA LYS A 191 27.43 7.89 1.07
C LYS A 191 27.06 7.23 -0.26
N GLY A 192 25.76 6.92 -0.36
CA GLY A 192 25.16 6.13 -1.42
C GLY A 192 25.04 6.81 -2.78
N GLU A 193 26.15 7.14 -3.43
CA GLU A 193 26.13 7.65 -4.81
C GLU A 193 26.75 6.69 -5.84
N CYS A 194 27.36 5.60 -5.44
CA CYS A 194 27.99 4.65 -6.36
C CYS A 194 27.10 3.52 -6.89
N CYS A 195 25.85 3.38 -6.42
CA CYS A 195 24.98 2.24 -6.79
C CYS A 195 23.72 2.64 -7.57
N LYS A 196 23.71 3.81 -8.24
CA LYS A 196 22.53 4.26 -9.00
C LYS A 196 22.41 3.68 -10.41
N ASP A 197 23.48 3.05 -10.95
CA ASP A 197 23.41 2.39 -12.26
C ASP A 197 24.15 1.06 -12.21
N SER A 198 23.43 -0.02 -12.48
CA SER A 198 23.96 -1.38 -12.55
C SER A 198 25.01 -1.59 -13.67
N THR A 199 25.16 -0.63 -14.57
CA THR A 199 26.20 -0.60 -15.61
C THR A 199 27.53 0.01 -15.15
N ALA A 200 27.56 0.73 -14.00
CA ALA A 200 28.78 1.34 -13.51
C ALA A 200 29.65 0.41 -12.64
N CYS A 201 29.15 -0.78 -12.29
CA CYS A 201 29.91 -1.74 -11.47
C CYS A 201 30.93 -2.57 -12.28
N GLU A 202 30.86 -2.60 -13.58
CA GLU A 202 31.83 -3.33 -14.42
C GLU A 202 33.15 -2.57 -14.67
N GLU A 203 33.18 -1.24 -14.45
CA GLU A 203 34.37 -0.41 -14.66
C GLU A 203 35.25 -0.21 -13.42
N CYS A 204 34.90 -0.73 -12.26
CA CYS A 204 35.67 -0.57 -11.03
C CYS A 204 36.80 -1.61 -10.84
N GLU A 205 37.02 -2.52 -11.76
CA GLU A 205 38.20 -3.39 -11.75
C GLU A 205 39.42 -2.61 -12.29
N GLY A 206 40.06 -1.84 -11.43
CA GLY A 206 41.39 -1.36 -11.71
C GLY A 206 41.71 0.13 -11.51
N LYS A 207 40.90 0.90 -10.82
CA LYS A 207 41.29 2.29 -10.46
C LYS A 207 41.25 2.46 -8.93
N GLU A 208 42.44 2.68 -8.37
CA GLU A 208 42.62 3.18 -7.00
C GLU A 208 41.89 4.52 -6.86
N CYS A 209 40.99 4.62 -5.85
CA CYS A 209 40.37 5.88 -5.50
C CYS A 209 41.43 6.76 -4.84
N GLU A 210 42.07 7.65 -5.61
CA GLU A 210 42.89 8.73 -5.04
C GLU A 210 42.01 9.69 -4.25
N ASN A 211 42.29 9.74 -2.96
CA ASN A 211 41.76 10.73 -2.03
C ASN A 211 42.31 12.10 -2.45
N LYS A 212 41.44 13.04 -2.87
CA LYS A 212 41.79 14.45 -2.95
C LYS A 212 41.17 15.15 -1.75
N ASP A 213 42.11 15.71 -0.91
CA ASP A 213 41.86 16.64 0.17
C ASP A 213 41.03 17.87 -0.24
#